data_34d1c88782490ec50ba559ddacf64075
#
_entry.id   34d1c88782490ec50ba559ddacf64075
#
_cell.length_a   1.000
_cell.length_b   1.000
_cell.length_c   1.000
_cell.angle_alpha   90.00
_cell.angle_beta   90.00
_cell.angle_gamma   90.00
#
_symmetry.space_group_name_H-M   'P 1'
#
loop_
_entity.id
_entity.type
_entity.pdbx_description
1 polymer ?
#
loop_
_entity_poly.entity_id
_entity_poly.type
_entity_poly.pdbx_seq_one_letter_code
_entity_poly.pdbx_strand_id
1 'polypeptide(L)'
;MINLQKMFDYDFGYLRGMATFEMAEKYFEVKQYGVAVRLYRKSLNYFFPAPVKTNTTDRVLKNKDLVEKGDKSVIEAFLKRNVEIENTAKFIEERLRFLVEKNNVEAMIGLADLLYILKVREKYKEVDEITYRFFGRGRNLKEEAANEVYEERISLYERAANKNVLEALLYLGRVYKKQNNYTKAKKYYEKAANLDNAEAAYELACIIDDRCLLYAPTFGPVEFTEEEKQIIDECVKLYFKAAYLGHTEAMSVVAYCYEMGVGVEKDEQRSKQWEEIKKIYTAHFVEDNIHNL
;
A
#
# COMPACT_ATOMS: atom_id res chain seq x y z
N MET A 1 -30.69 3.18 20.06
CA MET A 1 -29.50 3.24 20.93
C MET A 1 -28.32 3.66 20.08
N ILE A 2 -27.77 4.86 20.32
CA ILE A 2 -26.53 5.34 19.71
C ILE A 2 -25.45 4.34 20.07
N ASN A 3 -24.69 3.83 19.09
CA ASN A 3 -23.59 2.93 19.38
C ASN A 3 -22.45 3.75 19.99
N LEU A 4 -22.51 3.91 21.32
CA LEU A 4 -21.53 4.63 22.13
C LEU A 4 -20.10 4.15 21.85
N GLN A 5 -19.90 2.84 21.58
CA GLN A 5 -18.60 2.27 21.26
C GLN A 5 -17.98 2.94 20.01
N LYS A 6 -18.77 3.19 18.95
CA LYS A 6 -18.26 3.86 17.73
C LYS A 6 -17.96 5.35 17.92
N MET A 7 -18.67 6.02 18.84
CA MET A 7 -18.32 7.39 19.23
C MET A 7 -17.02 7.41 20.04
N PHE A 8 -16.84 6.46 20.97
CA PHE A 8 -15.59 6.30 21.71
C PHE A 8 -14.39 6.03 20.78
N ASP A 9 -14.55 5.14 19.80
CA ASP A 9 -13.48 4.82 18.84
C ASP A 9 -13.09 6.03 17.98
N TYR A 10 -14.06 6.87 17.60
CA TYR A 10 -13.82 8.11 16.86
C TYR A 10 -13.12 9.17 17.72
N ASP A 11 -13.60 9.37 18.94
CA ASP A 11 -13.01 10.32 19.91
C ASP A 11 -11.59 9.90 20.28
N PHE A 12 -11.37 8.62 20.46
CA PHE A 12 -10.06 8.06 20.77
C PHE A 12 -9.06 8.22 19.60
N GLY A 13 -9.52 8.03 18.35
CA GLY A 13 -8.74 8.30 17.16
C GLY A 13 -8.34 9.76 17.03
N TYR A 14 -9.28 10.68 17.24
CA TYR A 14 -9.03 12.12 17.24
C TYR A 14 -8.01 12.52 18.31
N LEU A 15 -8.23 12.13 19.56
CA LEU A 15 -7.33 12.47 20.66
C LEU A 15 -5.91 11.92 20.46
N ARG A 16 -5.79 10.67 19.99
CA ARG A 16 -4.50 10.08 19.65
C ARG A 16 -3.83 10.83 18.49
N GLY A 17 -4.61 11.21 17.48
CA GLY A 17 -4.13 11.98 16.34
C GLY A 17 -3.54 13.32 16.78
N MET A 18 -4.27 14.08 17.60
CA MET A 18 -3.82 15.37 18.12
C MET A 18 -2.58 15.26 19.01
N ALA A 19 -2.58 14.32 19.97
CA ALA A 19 -1.41 14.09 20.83
C ALA A 19 -0.16 13.68 20.03
N THR A 20 -0.35 12.86 18.99
CA THR A 20 0.75 12.45 18.10
C THR A 20 1.25 13.63 17.26
N PHE A 21 0.35 14.50 16.80
CA PHE A 21 0.69 15.72 16.09
C PHE A 21 1.48 16.70 16.96
N GLU A 22 1.03 16.96 18.19
CA GLU A 22 1.75 17.83 19.14
C GLU A 22 3.16 17.30 19.45
N MET A 23 3.30 15.99 19.55
CA MET A 23 4.62 15.36 19.70
C MET A 23 5.48 15.57 18.45
N ALA A 24 4.89 15.45 17.25
CA ALA A 24 5.61 15.71 16.00
C ALA A 24 6.16 17.13 15.92
N GLU A 25 5.36 18.14 16.34
CA GLU A 25 5.80 19.54 16.36
C GLU A 25 7.01 19.75 17.29
N LYS A 26 7.01 19.13 18.48
CA LYS A 26 8.17 19.20 19.39
C LYS A 26 9.45 18.67 18.73
N TYR A 27 9.36 17.55 17.99
CA TYR A 27 10.50 17.00 17.25
C TYR A 27 10.88 17.87 16.04
N PHE A 28 9.92 18.51 15.41
CA PHE A 28 10.17 19.46 14.31
C PHE A 28 10.96 20.69 14.79
N GLU A 29 10.57 21.28 15.94
CA GLU A 29 11.25 22.43 16.55
C GLU A 29 12.72 22.13 16.89
N VAL A 30 13.01 20.94 17.39
CA VAL A 30 14.39 20.50 17.67
C VAL A 30 15.12 19.94 16.44
N LYS A 31 14.58 20.13 15.24
CA LYS A 31 15.13 19.73 13.94
C LYS A 31 15.34 18.21 13.77
N GLN A 32 14.68 17.39 14.55
CA GLN A 32 14.65 15.94 14.37
C GLN A 32 13.58 15.54 13.32
N TYR A 33 13.78 16.00 12.10
CA TYR A 33 12.77 15.96 11.03
C TYR A 33 12.31 14.54 10.65
N GLY A 34 13.19 13.55 10.67
CA GLY A 34 12.82 12.16 10.40
C GLY A 34 11.81 11.60 11.43
N VAL A 35 12.01 11.92 12.72
CA VAL A 35 11.05 11.55 13.76
C VAL A 35 9.75 12.31 13.60
N ALA A 36 9.82 13.64 13.35
CA ALA A 36 8.64 14.47 13.14
C ALA A 36 7.78 13.96 11.98
N VAL A 37 8.37 13.63 10.83
CA VAL A 37 7.65 13.10 9.66
C VAL A 37 6.95 11.78 9.98
N ARG A 38 7.62 10.84 10.65
CA ARG A 38 6.99 9.57 11.05
C ARG A 38 5.79 9.80 11.98
N LEU A 39 5.88 10.74 12.89
CA LEU A 39 4.78 11.10 13.78
C LEU A 39 3.66 11.84 13.03
N TYR A 40 3.95 12.72 12.07
CA TYR A 40 2.91 13.30 11.21
C TYR A 40 2.15 12.22 10.43
N ARG A 41 2.85 11.28 9.77
CA ARG A 41 2.20 10.15 9.09
C ARG A 41 1.34 9.32 10.04
N LYS A 42 1.81 9.06 11.27
CA LYS A 42 1.05 8.34 12.30
C LYS A 42 -0.18 9.11 12.76
N SER A 43 -0.07 10.42 12.96
CA SER A 43 -1.20 11.31 13.29
C SER A 43 -2.27 11.26 12.19
N LEU A 44 -1.87 11.37 10.93
CA LEU A 44 -2.78 11.26 9.78
C LEU A 44 -3.51 9.91 9.72
N ASN A 45 -2.85 8.81 10.06
CA ASN A 45 -3.50 7.50 10.13
C ASN A 45 -4.56 7.41 11.24
N TYR A 46 -4.41 8.15 12.33
CA TYR A 46 -5.45 8.27 13.35
C TYR A 46 -6.62 9.13 12.90
N PHE A 47 -6.36 10.24 12.22
CA PHE A 47 -7.41 11.12 11.68
C PHE A 47 -8.16 10.47 10.51
N PHE A 48 -7.45 9.71 9.67
CA PHE A 48 -7.95 9.11 8.44
C PHE A 48 -7.65 7.60 8.42
N PRO A 49 -8.22 6.82 9.34
CA PRO A 49 -7.99 5.39 9.36
C PRO A 49 -8.39 4.77 8.01
N ALA A 50 -7.59 3.81 7.54
CA ALA A 50 -7.94 3.06 6.34
C ALA A 50 -9.38 2.54 6.47
N PRO A 51 -10.21 2.64 5.42
CA PRO A 51 -11.57 2.15 5.50
C PRO A 51 -11.53 0.65 5.80
N VAL A 52 -11.90 0.30 7.03
CA VAL A 52 -12.24 -1.09 7.34
C VAL A 52 -13.27 -1.51 6.30
N LYS A 53 -13.19 -2.72 5.74
CA LYS A 53 -14.08 -3.27 4.69
C LYS A 53 -15.57 -3.35 5.11
N THR A 54 -16.07 -2.37 5.83
CA THR A 54 -17.48 -2.21 6.17
C THR A 54 -18.10 -1.27 5.16
N ASN A 55 -19.21 -1.69 4.55
CA ASN A 55 -19.99 -0.94 3.59
C ASN A 55 -20.07 0.55 3.97
N THR A 56 -19.39 1.39 3.20
CA THR A 56 -19.32 2.86 3.40
C THR A 56 -20.70 3.51 3.36
N THR A 57 -21.63 2.93 2.62
CA THR A 57 -23.05 3.30 2.57
C THR A 57 -23.75 3.22 3.93
N ASP A 58 -23.45 2.21 4.73
CA ASP A 58 -24.02 2.06 6.09
C ASP A 58 -23.51 3.15 7.07
N ARG A 59 -22.33 3.70 6.83
CA ARG A 59 -21.72 4.72 7.70
C ARG A 59 -22.33 6.11 7.48
N VAL A 60 -22.58 6.48 6.22
CA VAL A 60 -23.20 7.78 5.86
C VAL A 60 -24.66 7.80 6.24
N LEU A 61 -25.38 6.70 6.02
CA LEU A 61 -26.81 6.58 6.38
C LEU A 61 -27.04 6.59 7.90
N LYS A 62 -26.18 5.91 8.66
CA LYS A 62 -26.25 5.94 10.14
C LYS A 62 -25.91 7.30 10.73
N ASN A 63 -25.06 8.10 10.09
CA ASN A 63 -24.81 9.47 10.51
C ASN A 63 -26.00 10.40 10.29
N LYS A 64 -26.82 10.18 9.24
CA LYS A 64 -28.03 10.96 8.98
C LYS A 64 -29.11 10.71 10.04
N ASP A 65 -29.33 9.44 10.41
CA ASP A 65 -30.23 9.07 11.52
C ASP A 65 -29.76 9.61 12.88
N LEU A 66 -28.42 9.76 13.07
CA LEU A 66 -27.83 10.38 14.25
C LEU A 66 -28.07 11.90 14.24
N VAL A 67 -27.97 12.55 13.08
CA VAL A 67 -28.22 13.98 12.90
C VAL A 67 -29.71 14.32 13.11
N GLU A 68 -30.62 13.47 12.67
CA GLU A 68 -32.08 13.68 12.83
C GLU A 68 -32.56 13.40 14.27
N LYS A 69 -31.83 12.61 15.06
CA LYS A 69 -32.20 12.20 16.43
C LYS A 69 -31.22 12.63 17.50
N GLY A 70 -30.14 13.33 17.12
CA GLY A 70 -29.02 13.65 18.01
C GLY A 70 -29.19 14.97 18.74
N ASP A 71 -28.56 15.04 19.91
CA ASP A 71 -28.35 16.28 20.63
C ASP A 71 -27.51 17.24 19.77
N LYS A 72 -28.03 18.44 19.57
CA LYS A 72 -27.40 19.51 18.77
C LYS A 72 -25.96 19.77 19.17
N SER A 73 -25.66 19.67 20.47
CA SER A 73 -24.30 19.84 21.02
C SER A 73 -23.31 18.77 20.55
N VAL A 74 -23.76 17.52 20.35
CA VAL A 74 -22.95 16.43 19.84
C VAL A 74 -22.60 16.64 18.37
N ILE A 75 -23.57 17.13 17.59
CA ILE A 75 -23.38 17.46 16.18
C ILE A 75 -22.39 18.59 16.02
N GLU A 76 -22.55 19.66 16.79
CA GLU A 76 -21.63 20.81 16.79
C GLU A 76 -20.19 20.40 17.18
N ALA A 77 -20.03 19.56 18.19
CA ALA A 77 -18.74 19.03 18.59
C ALA A 77 -18.08 18.20 17.46
N PHE A 78 -18.86 17.34 16.80
CA PHE A 78 -18.38 16.54 15.66
C PHE A 78 -17.94 17.42 14.48
N LEU A 79 -18.71 18.43 14.12
CA LEU A 79 -18.37 19.37 13.04
C LEU A 79 -17.09 20.16 13.39
N LYS A 80 -16.97 20.65 14.63
CA LYS A 80 -15.78 21.36 15.12
C LYS A 80 -14.52 20.49 14.98
N ARG A 81 -14.58 19.24 15.42
CA ARG A 81 -13.45 18.28 15.31
C ARG A 81 -13.06 18.03 13.86
N ASN A 82 -14.02 17.88 12.95
CA ASN A 82 -13.71 17.71 11.53
C ASN A 82 -12.96 18.92 10.95
N VAL A 83 -13.36 20.12 11.31
CA VAL A 83 -12.65 21.36 10.89
C VAL A 83 -11.23 21.38 11.48
N GLU A 84 -11.05 20.98 12.72
CA GLU A 84 -9.75 20.93 13.39
C GLU A 84 -8.83 19.88 12.77
N ILE A 85 -9.33 18.70 12.43
CA ILE A 85 -8.59 17.68 11.68
C ILE A 85 -8.13 18.22 10.32
N GLU A 86 -8.99 18.93 9.60
CA GLU A 86 -8.66 19.49 8.29
C GLU A 86 -7.59 20.57 8.37
N ASN A 87 -7.70 21.45 9.36
CA ASN A 87 -6.69 22.48 9.60
C ASN A 87 -5.35 21.86 9.98
N THR A 88 -5.37 20.83 10.84
CA THR A 88 -4.16 20.09 11.22
C THR A 88 -3.53 19.41 10.02
N ALA A 89 -4.32 18.79 9.15
CA ALA A 89 -3.81 18.13 7.95
C ALA A 89 -3.17 19.13 6.96
N LYS A 90 -3.76 20.30 6.77
CA LYS A 90 -3.16 21.40 5.98
C LYS A 90 -1.84 21.89 6.58
N PHE A 91 -1.80 22.04 7.89
CA PHE A 91 -0.58 22.43 8.57
C PHE A 91 0.53 21.38 8.41
N ILE A 92 0.19 20.09 8.51
CA ILE A 92 1.13 18.99 8.23
C ILE A 92 1.61 19.07 6.78
N GLU A 93 0.73 19.38 5.82
CA GLU A 93 1.11 19.56 4.40
C GLU A 93 2.18 20.64 4.26
N GLU A 94 1.99 21.79 4.86
CA GLU A 94 2.96 22.91 4.83
C GLU A 94 4.32 22.48 5.41
N ARG A 95 4.32 21.75 6.53
CA ARG A 95 5.55 21.20 7.13
C ARG A 95 6.25 20.20 6.21
N LEU A 96 5.48 19.31 5.59
CA LEU A 96 6.05 18.32 4.66
C LEU A 96 6.61 19.00 3.40
N ARG A 97 5.91 19.99 2.82
CA ARG A 97 6.40 20.77 1.66
C ARG A 97 7.71 21.47 2.00
N PHE A 98 7.82 22.12 3.14
CA PHE A 98 9.07 22.73 3.61
C PHE A 98 10.21 21.70 3.71
N LEU A 99 9.95 20.50 4.20
CA LEU A 99 10.97 19.45 4.30
C LEU A 99 11.32 18.84 2.93
N VAL A 100 10.35 18.77 2.01
CA VAL A 100 10.59 18.33 0.62
C VAL A 100 11.52 19.30 -0.12
N GLU A 101 11.39 20.62 0.12
CA GLU A 101 12.33 21.63 -0.39
C GLU A 101 13.75 21.42 0.16
N LYS A 102 13.85 20.98 1.42
CA LYS A 102 15.12 20.56 2.04
C LYS A 102 15.59 19.16 1.62
N ASN A 103 14.96 18.59 0.62
CA ASN A 103 15.30 17.28 0.05
C ASN A 103 15.21 16.11 1.06
N ASN A 104 14.29 16.23 2.06
CA ASN A 104 14.01 15.16 3.01
C ASN A 104 13.17 14.06 2.36
N VAL A 105 13.69 12.85 2.35
CA VAL A 105 13.10 11.72 1.62
C VAL A 105 11.81 11.21 2.26
N GLU A 106 11.79 11.12 3.58
CA GLU A 106 10.61 10.66 4.32
C GLU A 106 9.44 11.63 4.13
N ALA A 107 9.74 12.94 4.03
CA ALA A 107 8.74 13.97 3.75
C ALA A 107 8.17 13.87 2.33
N MET A 108 8.95 13.45 1.33
CA MET A 108 8.46 13.23 -0.04
C MET A 108 7.35 12.16 -0.04
N ILE A 109 7.59 11.05 0.62
CA ILE A 109 6.60 9.96 0.72
C ILE A 109 5.39 10.41 1.56
N GLY A 110 5.65 11.03 2.72
CA GLY A 110 4.58 11.53 3.59
C GLY A 110 3.67 12.55 2.90
N LEU A 111 4.23 13.45 2.09
CA LEU A 111 3.47 14.42 1.30
C LEU A 111 2.67 13.73 0.20
N ALA A 112 3.28 12.80 -0.53
CA ALA A 112 2.59 12.06 -1.58
C ALA A 112 1.36 11.28 -1.06
N ASP A 113 1.47 10.67 0.13
CA ASP A 113 0.36 9.99 0.78
C ASP A 113 -0.72 10.97 1.25
N LEU A 114 -0.32 12.08 1.87
CA LEU A 114 -1.24 13.10 2.35
C LEU A 114 -2.06 13.74 1.22
N LEU A 115 -1.42 14.09 0.10
CA LEU A 115 -2.11 14.65 -1.07
C LEU A 115 -3.23 13.71 -1.56
N TYR A 116 -2.96 12.40 -1.61
CA TYR A 116 -3.99 11.44 -1.97
C TYR A 116 -5.13 11.38 -0.96
N ILE A 117 -4.83 11.36 0.34
CA ILE A 117 -5.84 11.32 1.42
C ILE A 117 -6.74 12.55 1.35
N LEU A 118 -6.16 13.74 1.22
CA LEU A 118 -6.91 14.99 1.16
C LEU A 118 -7.81 15.05 -0.08
N LYS A 119 -7.29 14.61 -1.24
CA LYS A 119 -8.06 14.62 -2.48
C LYS A 119 -9.20 13.61 -2.47
N VAL A 120 -8.98 12.43 -1.91
CA VAL A 120 -10.06 11.45 -1.69
C VAL A 120 -11.16 12.06 -0.83
N ARG A 121 -10.82 12.75 0.25
CA ARG A 121 -11.81 13.44 1.11
C ARG A 121 -12.58 14.52 0.39
N GLU A 122 -11.90 15.35 -0.41
CA GLU A 122 -12.52 16.38 -1.23
C GLU A 122 -13.57 15.77 -2.17
N LYS A 123 -13.20 14.70 -2.90
CA LYS A 123 -14.15 14.00 -3.79
C LYS A 123 -15.37 13.43 -3.07
N TYR A 124 -15.19 12.88 -1.87
CA TYR A 124 -16.33 12.40 -1.08
C TYR A 124 -17.22 13.51 -0.54
N LYS A 125 -16.72 14.76 -0.37
CA LYS A 125 -17.51 15.91 -0.01
C LYS A 125 -18.30 16.52 -1.19
N GLU A 126 -17.72 16.48 -2.40
CA GLU A 126 -18.36 16.99 -3.62
C GLU A 126 -19.61 16.19 -4.03
N VAL A 127 -19.68 14.94 -3.61
CA VAL A 127 -20.78 14.04 -3.98
C VAL A 127 -21.82 14.03 -2.87
N ASP A 128 -22.94 14.77 -3.06
CA ASP A 128 -24.06 14.67 -2.16
C ASP A 128 -24.68 13.26 -2.18
N GLU A 129 -25.36 12.90 -1.08
CA GLU A 129 -25.90 11.55 -0.87
C GLU A 129 -26.92 11.14 -1.95
N ILE A 130 -27.68 12.11 -2.48
CA ILE A 130 -28.70 11.88 -3.51
C ILE A 130 -28.04 11.60 -4.85
N THR A 131 -27.06 12.41 -5.23
CA THR A 131 -26.29 12.25 -6.48
C THR A 131 -25.49 10.94 -6.46
N TYR A 132 -24.92 10.57 -5.32
CA TYR A 132 -24.20 9.29 -5.18
C TYR A 132 -25.13 8.07 -5.34
N ARG A 133 -26.34 8.11 -4.77
CA ARG A 133 -27.32 7.01 -4.90
C ARG A 133 -27.81 6.81 -6.33
N PHE A 134 -28.05 7.89 -7.07
CA PHE A 134 -28.67 7.81 -8.40
C PHE A 134 -27.64 7.73 -9.54
N PHE A 135 -26.51 8.40 -9.43
CA PHE A 135 -25.52 8.54 -10.50
C PHE A 135 -24.13 7.97 -10.13
N GLY A 136 -23.87 7.72 -8.86
CA GLY A 136 -22.55 7.36 -8.35
C GLY A 136 -22.19 5.87 -8.42
N ARG A 137 -23.11 4.99 -8.84
CA ARG A 137 -22.88 3.54 -8.88
C ARG A 137 -21.80 3.05 -9.86
N GLY A 138 -21.13 3.94 -10.56
CA GLY A 138 -20.02 3.63 -11.46
C GLY A 138 -18.79 4.51 -11.24
N ARG A 139 -18.87 5.53 -10.36
CA ARG A 139 -17.72 6.42 -10.11
C ARG A 139 -16.77 5.83 -9.06
N ASN A 140 -15.52 5.66 -9.45
CA ASN A 140 -14.46 5.32 -8.53
C ASN A 140 -13.77 6.59 -8.01
N LEU A 141 -14.37 7.23 -6.99
CA LEU A 141 -13.89 8.50 -6.43
C LEU A 141 -12.41 8.43 -5.97
N LYS A 142 -11.94 7.24 -5.55
CA LYS A 142 -10.54 7.02 -5.18
C LYS A 142 -9.63 7.07 -6.41
N GLU A 143 -10.08 6.53 -7.53
CA GLU A 143 -9.34 6.56 -8.79
C GLU A 143 -9.31 7.97 -9.37
N GLU A 144 -10.43 8.69 -9.35
CA GLU A 144 -10.51 10.10 -9.74
C GLU A 144 -9.55 10.95 -8.90
N ALA A 145 -9.57 10.80 -7.57
CA ALA A 145 -8.66 11.50 -6.68
C ALA A 145 -7.19 11.14 -6.95
N ALA A 146 -6.90 9.86 -7.20
CA ALA A 146 -5.56 9.41 -7.53
C ALA A 146 -5.04 10.05 -8.82
N ASN A 147 -5.91 10.15 -9.84
CA ASN A 147 -5.56 10.75 -11.13
C ASN A 147 -5.30 12.26 -11.02
N GLU A 148 -6.06 12.99 -10.23
CA GLU A 148 -5.88 14.44 -10.05
C GLU A 148 -4.56 14.83 -9.37
N VAL A 149 -4.06 14.01 -8.47
CA VAL A 149 -2.76 14.24 -7.78
C VAL A 149 -1.64 13.38 -8.34
N TYR A 150 -1.88 12.68 -9.47
CA TYR A 150 -0.99 11.66 -10.00
C TYR A 150 0.41 12.22 -10.27
N GLU A 151 0.52 13.29 -11.04
CA GLU A 151 1.81 13.85 -11.49
C GLU A 151 2.66 14.30 -10.29
N GLU A 152 2.08 15.02 -9.33
CA GLU A 152 2.79 15.47 -8.15
C GLU A 152 3.24 14.28 -7.30
N ARG A 153 2.37 13.29 -7.09
CA ARG A 153 2.71 12.08 -6.34
C ARG A 153 3.83 11.29 -6.99
N ILE A 154 3.75 11.05 -8.30
CA ILE A 154 4.79 10.32 -9.04
C ILE A 154 6.13 11.04 -8.94
N SER A 155 6.15 12.37 -9.12
CA SER A 155 7.37 13.17 -8.99
C SER A 155 8.01 13.02 -7.60
N LEU A 156 7.21 13.05 -6.54
CA LEU A 156 7.69 12.86 -5.16
C LEU A 156 8.25 11.46 -4.94
N TYR A 157 7.55 10.42 -5.42
CA TYR A 157 8.02 9.03 -5.33
C TYR A 157 9.27 8.79 -6.18
N GLU A 158 9.38 9.38 -7.39
CA GLU A 158 10.58 9.28 -8.23
C GLU A 158 11.80 9.92 -7.57
N ARG A 159 11.63 11.08 -6.93
CA ARG A 159 12.70 11.72 -6.14
C ARG A 159 13.16 10.85 -4.98
N ALA A 160 12.24 10.19 -4.28
CA ALA A 160 12.56 9.26 -3.21
C ALA A 160 13.21 7.97 -3.75
N ALA A 161 12.72 7.42 -4.86
CA ALA A 161 13.25 6.23 -5.52
C ALA A 161 14.67 6.43 -6.05
N ASN A 162 15.02 7.65 -6.49
CA ASN A 162 16.38 8.00 -6.89
C ASN A 162 17.38 7.94 -5.71
N LYS A 163 16.88 7.91 -4.49
CA LYS A 163 17.68 7.70 -3.27
C LYS A 163 17.56 6.26 -2.74
N ASN A 164 17.10 5.34 -3.57
CA ASN A 164 16.92 3.91 -3.28
C ASN A 164 16.00 3.65 -2.06
N VAL A 165 14.96 4.46 -1.87
CA VAL A 165 13.97 4.20 -0.83
C VAL A 165 13.05 3.07 -1.27
N LEU A 166 13.07 1.96 -0.56
CA LEU A 166 12.35 0.74 -0.90
C LEU A 166 10.85 0.97 -1.09
N GLU A 167 10.20 1.71 -0.18
CA GLU A 167 8.77 2.05 -0.26
C GLU A 167 8.43 2.75 -1.58
N ALA A 168 9.27 3.69 -2.01
CA ALA A 168 9.09 4.42 -3.25
C ALA A 168 9.31 3.54 -4.49
N LEU A 169 10.32 2.68 -4.46
CA LEU A 169 10.61 1.74 -5.55
C LEU A 169 9.44 0.77 -5.76
N LEU A 170 8.91 0.18 -4.69
CA LEU A 170 7.76 -0.72 -4.74
C LEU A 170 6.50 0.00 -5.23
N TYR A 171 6.24 1.21 -4.73
CA TYR A 171 5.09 2.00 -5.17
C TYR A 171 5.14 2.25 -6.69
N LEU A 172 6.26 2.74 -7.21
CA LEU A 172 6.43 3.00 -8.64
C LEU A 172 6.37 1.73 -9.48
N GLY A 173 6.96 0.64 -9.02
CA GLY A 173 6.86 -0.67 -9.67
C GLY A 173 5.40 -1.10 -9.86
N ARG A 174 4.60 -1.03 -8.80
CA ARG A 174 3.16 -1.36 -8.82
C ARG A 174 2.35 -0.42 -9.74
N VAL A 175 2.62 0.89 -9.66
CA VAL A 175 1.93 1.89 -10.50
C VAL A 175 2.18 1.63 -11.97
N TYR A 176 3.45 1.48 -12.37
CA TYR A 176 3.81 1.26 -13.76
C TYR A 176 3.36 -0.13 -14.27
N LYS A 177 3.38 -1.17 -13.42
CA LYS A 177 2.79 -2.48 -13.75
C LYS A 177 1.30 -2.38 -14.03
N LYS A 178 0.54 -1.65 -13.20
CA LYS A 178 -0.91 -1.42 -13.40
C LYS A 178 -1.21 -0.67 -14.70
N GLN A 179 -0.28 0.16 -15.16
CA GLN A 179 -0.37 0.89 -16.43
C GLN A 179 0.13 0.08 -17.64
N ASN A 180 0.48 -1.18 -17.46
CA ASN A 180 1.11 -2.04 -18.48
C ASN A 180 2.45 -1.48 -19.00
N ASN A 181 3.07 -0.55 -18.27
CA ASN A 181 4.40 -0.05 -18.59
C ASN A 181 5.47 -0.94 -17.95
N TYR A 182 5.60 -2.14 -18.49
CA TYR A 182 6.49 -3.18 -17.93
C TYR A 182 7.96 -2.77 -17.94
N THR A 183 8.39 -1.97 -18.92
CA THR A 183 9.76 -1.44 -18.99
C THR A 183 10.11 -0.59 -17.75
N LYS A 184 9.24 0.34 -17.38
CA LYS A 184 9.45 1.15 -16.17
C LYS A 184 9.26 0.31 -14.91
N ALA A 185 8.25 -0.56 -14.85
CA ALA A 185 8.01 -1.45 -13.72
C ALA A 185 9.25 -2.34 -13.44
N LYS A 186 9.81 -2.98 -14.48
CA LYS A 186 11.03 -3.79 -14.39
C LYS A 186 12.17 -3.00 -13.74
N LYS A 187 12.46 -1.79 -14.21
CA LYS A 187 13.52 -0.92 -13.66
C LYS A 187 13.38 -0.67 -12.15
N TYR A 188 12.16 -0.43 -11.67
CA TYR A 188 11.94 -0.16 -10.24
C TYR A 188 11.97 -1.44 -9.40
N TYR A 189 11.40 -2.53 -9.90
CA TYR A 189 11.47 -3.82 -9.22
C TYR A 189 12.89 -4.40 -9.18
N GLU A 190 13.72 -4.21 -10.23
CA GLU A 190 15.15 -4.57 -10.21
C GLU A 190 15.89 -3.87 -9.06
N LYS A 191 15.69 -2.55 -8.93
CA LYS A 191 16.30 -1.80 -7.82
C LYS A 191 15.83 -2.29 -6.46
N ALA A 192 14.53 -2.57 -6.30
CA ALA A 192 13.96 -3.07 -5.04
C ALA A 192 14.40 -4.51 -4.73
N ALA A 193 14.50 -5.38 -5.75
CA ALA A 193 15.02 -6.74 -5.61
C ALA A 193 16.49 -6.75 -5.20
N ASN A 194 17.29 -5.76 -5.67
CA ASN A 194 18.68 -5.59 -5.25
C ASN A 194 18.82 -5.10 -3.79
N LEU A 195 17.74 -4.61 -3.19
CA LEU A 195 17.64 -4.32 -1.76
C LEU A 195 17.03 -5.49 -0.96
N ASP A 196 17.09 -6.70 -1.51
CA ASP A 196 16.59 -7.94 -0.92
C ASP A 196 15.11 -7.91 -0.53
N ASN A 197 14.28 -7.30 -1.39
CA ASN A 197 12.85 -7.31 -1.21
C ASN A 197 12.21 -8.51 -1.94
N ALA A 198 11.48 -9.33 -1.19
CA ALA A 198 10.87 -10.57 -1.67
C ALA A 198 9.79 -10.34 -2.73
N GLU A 199 8.89 -9.36 -2.49
CA GLU A 199 7.84 -8.98 -3.45
C GLU A 199 8.43 -8.50 -4.77
N ALA A 200 9.45 -7.63 -4.69
CA ALA A 200 10.07 -7.10 -5.90
C ALA A 200 10.77 -8.18 -6.73
N ALA A 201 11.44 -9.13 -6.09
CA ALA A 201 12.06 -10.26 -6.80
C ALA A 201 11.02 -11.14 -7.48
N TYR A 202 9.88 -11.43 -6.81
CA TYR A 202 8.78 -12.17 -7.38
C TYR A 202 8.14 -11.43 -8.57
N GLU A 203 7.80 -10.16 -8.40
CA GLU A 203 7.17 -9.34 -9.42
C GLU A 203 8.07 -9.11 -10.65
N LEU A 204 9.37 -9.00 -10.42
CA LEU A 204 10.36 -8.92 -11.49
C LEU A 204 10.40 -10.21 -12.31
N ALA A 205 10.41 -11.37 -11.66
CA ALA A 205 10.35 -12.65 -12.35
C ALA A 205 9.08 -12.80 -13.18
N CYS A 206 7.92 -12.40 -12.64
CA CYS A 206 6.65 -12.40 -13.37
C CYS A 206 6.67 -11.49 -14.61
N ILE A 207 7.38 -10.35 -14.57
CA ILE A 207 7.50 -9.44 -15.73
C ILE A 207 8.45 -10.02 -16.78
N ILE A 208 9.50 -10.72 -16.37
CA ILE A 208 10.49 -11.33 -17.28
C ILE A 208 9.87 -12.54 -17.99
N ASP A 209 9.11 -13.36 -17.26
CA ASP A 209 8.38 -14.52 -17.81
C ASP A 209 7.01 -14.12 -18.40
N ASP A 210 6.99 -13.12 -19.28
CA ASP A 210 5.77 -12.58 -19.91
C ASP A 210 5.03 -13.61 -20.78
N ARG A 211 5.74 -14.65 -21.26
CA ARG A 211 5.20 -15.76 -22.04
C ARG A 211 4.81 -16.98 -21.21
N CYS A 212 4.90 -16.89 -19.89
CA CYS A 212 4.62 -18.02 -18.98
C CYS A 212 5.42 -19.29 -19.30
N LEU A 213 6.68 -19.14 -19.70
CA LEU A 213 7.55 -20.25 -20.13
C LEU A 213 7.74 -21.30 -19.01
N LEU A 214 7.77 -20.86 -17.75
CA LEU A 214 7.90 -21.75 -16.60
C LEU A 214 6.77 -22.78 -16.53
N TYR A 215 5.58 -22.41 -16.97
CA TYR A 215 4.39 -23.28 -16.92
C TYR A 215 4.12 -24.03 -18.22
N ALA A 216 4.90 -23.81 -19.27
CA ALA A 216 4.72 -24.47 -20.56
C ALA A 216 4.72 -26.02 -20.48
N PRO A 217 5.58 -26.68 -19.67
CA PRO A 217 5.58 -28.13 -19.53
C PRO A 217 4.29 -28.74 -18.96
N THR A 218 3.45 -27.94 -18.29
CA THR A 218 2.13 -28.40 -17.80
C THR A 218 1.22 -28.81 -18.94
N PHE A 219 1.41 -28.26 -20.14
CA PHE A 219 0.56 -28.51 -21.32
C PHE A 219 1.13 -29.59 -22.26
N GLY A 220 2.28 -30.18 -21.93
CA GLY A 220 2.93 -31.25 -22.67
C GLY A 220 4.44 -31.09 -22.79
N PRO A 221 5.12 -32.01 -23.50
CA PRO A 221 6.56 -31.91 -23.73
C PRO A 221 6.90 -30.63 -24.52
N VAL A 222 7.86 -29.83 -24.03
CA VAL A 222 8.29 -28.59 -24.64
C VAL A 222 9.80 -28.60 -24.82
N GLU A 223 10.26 -28.26 -26.03
CA GLU A 223 11.67 -27.97 -26.29
C GLU A 223 11.86 -26.45 -26.30
N PHE A 224 12.64 -25.95 -25.35
CA PHE A 224 12.97 -24.53 -25.25
C PHE A 224 14.17 -24.16 -26.13
N THR A 225 14.10 -23.04 -26.81
CA THR A 225 15.24 -22.40 -27.45
C THR A 225 16.28 -21.95 -26.43
N GLU A 226 17.49 -21.65 -26.85
CA GLU A 226 18.55 -21.16 -25.95
C GLU A 226 18.19 -19.80 -25.32
N GLU A 227 17.46 -18.92 -26.03
CA GLU A 227 16.95 -17.68 -25.50
C GLU A 227 15.90 -17.91 -24.42
N GLU A 228 14.98 -18.83 -24.63
CA GLU A 228 13.95 -19.20 -23.64
C GLU A 228 14.56 -19.85 -22.39
N LYS A 229 15.58 -20.68 -22.56
CA LYS A 229 16.34 -21.22 -21.42
C LYS A 229 17.00 -20.13 -20.58
N GLN A 230 17.56 -19.11 -21.23
CA GLN A 230 18.17 -17.96 -20.50
C GLN A 230 17.11 -17.18 -19.69
N ILE A 231 15.93 -16.94 -20.30
CA ILE A 231 14.80 -16.31 -19.60
C ILE A 231 14.36 -17.16 -18.40
N ILE A 232 14.19 -18.46 -18.59
CA ILE A 232 13.82 -19.40 -17.52
C ILE A 232 14.85 -19.36 -16.39
N ASP A 233 16.14 -19.41 -16.71
CA ASP A 233 17.20 -19.39 -15.71
C ASP A 233 17.21 -18.07 -14.90
N GLU A 234 16.95 -16.94 -15.55
CA GLU A 234 16.83 -15.64 -14.86
C GLU A 234 15.62 -15.62 -13.95
N CYS A 235 14.46 -16.07 -14.43
CA CYS A 235 13.23 -16.13 -13.65
C CYS A 235 13.35 -17.07 -12.46
N VAL A 236 13.89 -18.26 -12.66
CA VAL A 236 14.08 -19.26 -11.59
C VAL A 236 14.98 -18.70 -10.49
N LYS A 237 16.09 -18.05 -10.82
CA LYS A 237 16.96 -17.39 -9.83
C LYS A 237 16.21 -16.35 -9.01
N LEU A 238 15.36 -15.54 -9.63
CA LEU A 238 14.56 -14.52 -8.96
C LEU A 238 13.48 -15.15 -8.07
N TYR A 239 12.81 -16.22 -8.52
CA TYR A 239 11.84 -16.94 -7.69
C TYR A 239 12.50 -17.61 -6.49
N PHE A 240 13.67 -18.21 -6.67
CA PHE A 240 14.46 -18.70 -5.52
C PHE A 240 14.82 -17.59 -4.55
N LYS A 241 15.29 -16.44 -5.05
CA LYS A 241 15.59 -15.27 -4.21
C LYS A 241 14.34 -14.84 -3.43
N ALA A 242 13.20 -14.71 -4.09
CA ALA A 242 11.95 -14.34 -3.44
C ALA A 242 11.50 -15.37 -2.39
N ALA A 243 11.59 -16.66 -2.70
CA ALA A 243 11.22 -17.75 -1.81
C ALA A 243 12.10 -17.78 -0.55
N TYR A 244 13.42 -17.63 -0.68
CA TYR A 244 14.35 -17.55 0.46
C TYR A 244 14.11 -16.30 1.32
N LEU A 245 13.58 -15.22 0.74
CA LEU A 245 13.16 -14.01 1.45
C LEU A 245 11.74 -14.11 2.05
N GLY A 246 11.09 -15.26 1.93
CA GLY A 246 9.81 -15.54 2.57
C GLY A 246 8.56 -15.29 1.73
N HIS A 247 8.67 -15.11 0.40
CA HIS A 247 7.52 -14.92 -0.48
C HIS A 247 6.82 -16.25 -0.75
N THR A 248 5.61 -16.42 -0.25
CA THR A 248 4.88 -17.70 -0.25
C THR A 248 4.47 -18.19 -1.65
N GLU A 249 4.09 -17.28 -2.55
CA GLU A 249 3.80 -17.61 -3.94
C GLU A 249 5.07 -18.05 -4.68
N ALA A 250 6.21 -17.41 -4.40
CA ALA A 250 7.49 -17.84 -4.97
C ALA A 250 7.90 -19.24 -4.51
N MET A 251 7.60 -19.61 -3.25
CA MET A 251 7.84 -20.97 -2.75
C MET A 251 7.08 -22.01 -3.58
N SER A 252 5.83 -21.72 -3.97
CA SER A 252 5.05 -22.59 -4.84
C SER A 252 5.66 -22.72 -6.24
N VAL A 253 6.15 -21.61 -6.79
CA VAL A 253 6.83 -21.63 -8.10
C VAL A 253 8.09 -22.48 -8.04
N VAL A 254 8.89 -22.34 -6.98
CA VAL A 254 10.10 -23.14 -6.77
C VAL A 254 9.76 -24.63 -6.63
N ALA A 255 8.70 -24.98 -5.88
CA ALA A 255 8.23 -26.35 -5.76
C ALA A 255 7.85 -26.92 -7.14
N TYR A 256 7.13 -26.15 -7.95
CA TYR A 256 6.76 -26.52 -9.32
C TYR A 256 8.00 -26.70 -10.22
N CYS A 257 9.00 -25.82 -10.11
CA CYS A 257 10.24 -25.95 -10.89
C CYS A 257 10.94 -27.30 -10.62
N TYR A 258 11.00 -27.74 -9.36
CA TYR A 258 11.52 -29.06 -9.01
C TYR A 258 10.63 -30.22 -9.47
N GLU A 259 9.32 -30.08 -9.43
CA GLU A 259 8.37 -31.10 -9.88
C GLU A 259 8.50 -31.37 -11.38
N MET A 260 8.62 -30.30 -12.16
CA MET A 260 8.64 -30.38 -13.62
C MET A 260 10.05 -30.44 -14.21
N GLY A 261 11.07 -30.08 -13.45
CA GLY A 261 12.48 -30.00 -13.93
C GLY A 261 12.70 -28.78 -14.81
N VAL A 262 12.08 -27.63 -14.50
CA VAL A 262 12.21 -26.38 -15.27
C VAL A 262 13.25 -25.47 -14.61
N GLY A 263 14.34 -25.19 -15.33
CA GLY A 263 15.45 -24.39 -14.82
C GLY A 263 16.23 -25.05 -13.67
N VAL A 264 15.83 -26.24 -13.23
CA VAL A 264 16.48 -27.07 -12.22
C VAL A 264 16.31 -28.53 -12.59
N GLU A 265 17.19 -29.40 -12.06
CA GLU A 265 16.99 -30.86 -12.18
C GLU A 265 15.71 -31.28 -11.45
N LYS A 266 14.91 -32.17 -12.09
CA LYS A 266 13.68 -32.70 -11.51
C LYS A 266 13.95 -33.42 -10.18
N ASP A 267 13.25 -33.01 -9.12
CA ASP A 267 13.40 -33.58 -7.78
C ASP A 267 12.07 -33.46 -7.00
N GLU A 268 11.29 -34.54 -7.00
CA GLU A 268 10.00 -34.59 -6.32
C GLU A 268 10.13 -34.46 -4.78
N GLN A 269 11.24 -34.82 -4.21
CA GLN A 269 11.47 -34.71 -2.76
C GLN A 269 11.66 -33.23 -2.39
N ARG A 270 12.48 -32.49 -3.14
CA ARG A 270 12.64 -31.04 -2.96
C ARG A 270 11.36 -30.27 -3.23
N SER A 271 10.57 -30.66 -4.24
CA SER A 271 9.26 -30.06 -4.48
C SER A 271 8.37 -30.16 -3.23
N LYS A 272 8.24 -31.36 -2.63
CA LYS A 272 7.47 -31.56 -1.40
C LYS A 272 8.01 -30.77 -0.20
N GLN A 273 9.34 -30.65 -0.08
CA GLN A 273 9.95 -29.84 0.98
C GLN A 273 9.55 -28.36 0.86
N TRP A 274 9.56 -27.79 -0.34
CA TRP A 274 9.15 -26.39 -0.55
C TRP A 274 7.67 -26.16 -0.25
N GLU A 275 6.78 -27.10 -0.61
CA GLU A 275 5.37 -27.02 -0.23
C GLU A 275 5.17 -27.06 1.30
N GLU A 276 5.97 -27.87 2.01
CA GLU A 276 5.90 -27.91 3.46
C GLU A 276 6.43 -26.63 4.12
N ILE A 277 7.55 -26.08 3.64
CA ILE A 277 8.08 -24.79 4.06
C ILE A 277 7.00 -23.70 3.88
N LYS A 278 6.33 -23.65 2.74
CA LYS A 278 5.25 -22.71 2.47
C LYS A 278 4.12 -22.82 3.50
N LYS A 279 3.69 -24.05 3.83
CA LYS A 279 2.63 -24.26 4.84
C LYS A 279 3.02 -23.71 6.20
N ILE A 280 4.28 -23.96 6.63
CA ILE A 280 4.81 -23.44 7.89
C ILE A 280 4.81 -21.91 7.87
N TYR A 281 5.33 -21.28 6.82
CA TYR A 281 5.33 -19.82 6.69
C TYR A 281 3.93 -19.23 6.73
N THR A 282 2.98 -19.84 6.03
CA THR A 282 1.58 -19.36 6.00
C THR A 282 0.91 -19.49 7.37
N ALA A 283 1.18 -20.58 8.12
CA ALA A 283 0.63 -20.79 9.46
C ALA A 283 1.14 -19.75 10.46
N HIS A 284 2.45 -19.50 10.50
CA HIS A 284 3.04 -18.49 11.37
C HIS A 284 2.55 -17.07 11.06
N PHE A 285 2.40 -16.73 9.78
CA PHE A 285 1.88 -15.42 9.38
C PHE A 285 0.44 -15.17 9.85
N VAL A 286 -0.37 -16.22 9.95
CA VAL A 286 -1.75 -16.13 10.48
C VAL A 286 -1.72 -15.94 11.99
N GLU A 287 -0.88 -16.67 12.73
CA GLU A 287 -0.76 -16.56 14.20
C GLU A 287 -0.26 -15.17 14.62
N ASP A 288 0.78 -14.63 13.98
CA ASP A 288 1.30 -13.29 14.27
C ASP A 288 0.27 -12.18 14.01
N ASN A 289 -0.60 -12.33 13.01
CA ASN A 289 -1.65 -11.36 12.73
C ASN A 289 -2.85 -11.47 13.67
N ILE A 290 -3.12 -12.63 14.29
CA ILE A 290 -4.17 -12.80 15.30
C ILE A 290 -3.76 -12.16 16.64
N HIS A 291 -2.48 -12.20 17.00
CA HIS A 291 -1.99 -11.61 18.25
C HIS A 291 -1.81 -10.09 18.20
N ASN A 292 -1.88 -9.48 16.99
CA ASN A 292 -1.77 -8.03 16.76
C ASN A 292 -3.13 -7.35 16.49
N LEU A 293 -4.25 -8.05 16.59
CA LEU A 293 -5.63 -7.54 16.52
C LEU A 293 -6.23 -7.37 17.94
#